data_11f2cb60cb47246245323fc6cbdc2118
#
_entry.id   11f2cb60cb47246245323fc6cbdc2118
#
_cell.length_a   1.000
_cell.length_b   1.000
_cell.length_c   1.000
_cell.angle_alpha   90.00
_cell.angle_beta   90.00
_cell.angle_gamma   90.00
#
_symmetry.space_group_name_H-M   'P 1'
#
loop_
_entity.id
_entity.type
_entity.pdbx_description
1 polymer ?
#
loop_
_entity_poly.entity_id
_entity_poly.type
_entity_poly.pdbx_seq_one_letter_code
_entity_poly.pdbx_strand_id
1 'polypeptide(L)'
;MKKLIFIIVLCISALSVNAQSNAQSLLQQILGNDATSGTLKNILEDVVGGAVSKLDLSLEGNWKYSEPQVQFKSENLLAKAGGAASTAKIEASLNKLYGKIGLDESMTYTFNADSTFTQTVKIGSSVKNLKGTYSLDKENKIITLKYAALGKVGLGKISAIYANTGTSLALLFDATQMMGFMKKIVNTASTLTGKTSLAALSKVMDSYDGALLGYKMAK
;
A
#
# COMPACT_ATOMS: atom_id res chain seq x y z
N MET A 1 -25.35 32.20 -27.32
CA MET A 1 -25.36 31.63 -25.92
C MET A 1 -25.53 30.12 -25.87
N LYS A 2 -26.38 29.47 -26.68
CA LYS A 2 -26.57 28.00 -26.67
C LYS A 2 -25.32 27.16 -27.09
N LYS A 3 -24.46 27.68 -27.97
CA LYS A 3 -23.25 26.97 -28.44
C LYS A 3 -22.11 26.95 -27.42
N LEU A 4 -22.03 27.92 -26.51
CA LEU A 4 -21.00 27.98 -25.48
C LEU A 4 -21.22 26.94 -24.37
N ILE A 5 -22.49 26.68 -24.02
CA ILE A 5 -22.89 25.70 -23.02
C ILE A 5 -22.55 24.28 -23.48
N PHE A 6 -22.66 24.00 -24.80
CA PHE A 6 -22.37 22.67 -25.35
C PHE A 6 -20.86 22.32 -25.30
N ILE A 7 -19.99 23.32 -25.45
CA ILE A 7 -18.53 23.13 -25.37
C ILE A 7 -18.09 22.85 -23.92
N ILE A 8 -18.72 23.51 -22.94
CA ILE A 8 -18.39 23.30 -21.51
C ILE A 8 -18.82 21.91 -21.05
N VAL A 9 -19.98 21.41 -21.50
CA VAL A 9 -20.44 20.05 -21.18
C VAL A 9 -19.54 18.98 -21.80
N LEU A 10 -19.03 19.23 -23.02
CA LEU A 10 -18.12 18.28 -23.69
C LEU A 10 -16.72 18.22 -23.00
N CYS A 11 -16.23 19.34 -22.47
CA CYS A 11 -14.96 19.37 -21.72
C CYS A 11 -15.05 18.67 -20.37
N ILE A 12 -16.19 18.71 -19.68
CA ILE A 12 -16.39 18.04 -18.39
C ILE A 12 -16.43 16.52 -18.58
N SER A 13 -17.01 16.03 -19.68
CA SER A 13 -17.04 14.59 -19.99
C SER A 13 -15.66 14.02 -20.37
N ALA A 14 -14.80 14.83 -21.02
CA ALA A 14 -13.44 14.40 -21.36
C ALA A 14 -12.50 14.29 -20.15
N LEU A 15 -12.69 15.12 -19.12
CA LEU A 15 -11.91 15.06 -17.88
C LEU A 15 -12.27 13.84 -17.02
N SER A 16 -13.55 13.43 -17.02
CA SER A 16 -13.99 12.25 -16.28
C SER A 16 -13.48 10.93 -16.87
N VAL A 17 -13.39 10.83 -18.19
CA VAL A 17 -12.89 9.62 -18.89
C VAL A 17 -11.41 9.37 -18.59
N ASN A 18 -10.58 10.41 -18.55
CA ASN A 18 -9.16 10.27 -18.23
C ASN A 18 -8.90 9.90 -16.75
N ALA A 19 -9.72 10.37 -15.82
CA ALA A 19 -9.60 10.02 -14.41
C ALA A 19 -9.97 8.55 -14.17
N GLN A 20 -11.03 8.04 -14.78
CA GLN A 20 -11.46 6.65 -14.67
C GLN A 20 -10.45 5.68 -15.27
N SER A 21 -9.84 6.00 -16.43
CA SER A 21 -8.83 5.14 -17.05
C SER A 21 -7.57 5.02 -16.19
N ASN A 22 -7.15 6.08 -15.52
CA ASN A 22 -6.01 6.07 -14.61
C ASN A 22 -6.29 5.25 -13.34
N ALA A 23 -7.48 5.39 -12.76
CA ALA A 23 -7.90 4.65 -11.58
C ALA A 23 -7.98 3.15 -11.85
N GLN A 24 -8.60 2.76 -12.96
CA GLN A 24 -8.70 1.35 -13.34
C GLN A 24 -7.33 0.74 -13.66
N SER A 25 -6.41 1.49 -14.25
CA SER A 25 -5.04 1.04 -14.48
C SER A 25 -4.27 0.83 -13.17
N LEU A 26 -4.49 1.65 -12.16
CA LEU A 26 -3.90 1.48 -10.83
C LEU A 26 -4.47 0.26 -10.10
N LEU A 27 -5.78 0.04 -10.17
CA LEU A 27 -6.39 -1.18 -9.65
C LEU A 27 -5.83 -2.43 -10.32
N GLN A 28 -5.71 -2.43 -11.65
CA GLN A 28 -5.10 -3.52 -12.38
C GLN A 28 -3.62 -3.73 -12.02
N GLN A 29 -2.88 -2.67 -11.75
CA GLN A 29 -1.50 -2.76 -11.32
C GLN A 29 -1.36 -3.43 -9.95
N ILE A 30 -2.34 -3.23 -9.05
CA ILE A 30 -2.33 -3.80 -7.70
C ILE A 30 -2.96 -5.20 -7.69
N LEU A 31 -4.12 -5.36 -8.30
CA LEU A 31 -4.94 -6.58 -8.24
C LEU A 31 -4.73 -7.52 -9.45
N GLY A 32 -4.12 -7.03 -10.53
CA GLY A 32 -3.96 -7.83 -11.75
C GLY A 32 -5.29 -8.13 -12.43
N ASN A 33 -5.46 -9.36 -12.87
CA ASN A 33 -6.70 -9.83 -13.56
C ASN A 33 -7.91 -9.88 -12.63
N ASP A 34 -7.72 -9.86 -11.31
CA ASP A 34 -8.77 -9.85 -10.30
C ASP A 34 -9.28 -8.42 -9.97
N ALA A 35 -8.88 -7.42 -10.75
CA ALA A 35 -9.25 -6.01 -10.57
C ALA A 35 -10.72 -5.74 -10.84
N THR A 36 -11.58 -6.09 -9.90
CA THR A 36 -13.01 -5.79 -9.93
C THR A 36 -13.43 -5.00 -8.68
N SER A 37 -14.53 -4.26 -8.80
CA SER A 37 -15.10 -3.57 -7.64
C SER A 37 -15.51 -4.54 -6.52
N GLY A 38 -15.93 -5.76 -6.87
CA GLY A 38 -16.26 -6.82 -5.91
C GLY A 38 -15.02 -7.28 -5.15
N THR A 39 -13.92 -7.55 -5.84
CA THR A 39 -12.64 -7.94 -5.23
C THR A 39 -12.13 -6.87 -4.27
N LEU A 40 -12.15 -5.60 -4.68
CA LEU A 40 -11.77 -4.48 -3.81
C LEU A 40 -12.66 -4.41 -2.56
N LYS A 41 -13.98 -4.55 -2.74
CA LYS A 41 -14.92 -4.53 -1.63
C LYS A 41 -14.62 -5.64 -0.62
N ASN A 42 -14.44 -6.88 -1.07
CA ASN A 42 -14.13 -8.02 -0.20
C ASN A 42 -12.83 -7.80 0.58
N ILE A 43 -11.76 -7.34 -0.10
CA ILE A 43 -10.48 -7.02 0.54
C ILE A 43 -10.67 -5.95 1.64
N LEU A 44 -11.43 -4.90 1.35
CA LEU A 44 -11.66 -3.82 2.32
C LEU A 44 -12.51 -4.31 3.51
N GLU A 45 -13.54 -5.11 3.27
CA GLU A 45 -14.38 -5.69 4.32
C GLU A 45 -13.57 -6.60 5.25
N ASP A 46 -12.69 -7.44 4.72
CA ASP A 46 -11.81 -8.31 5.50
C ASP A 46 -10.84 -7.51 6.39
N VAL A 47 -10.24 -6.45 5.82
CA VAL A 47 -9.23 -5.63 6.52
C VAL A 47 -9.83 -4.81 7.67
N VAL A 48 -11.06 -4.30 7.52
CA VAL A 48 -11.71 -3.44 8.52
C VAL A 48 -12.84 -4.13 9.29
N GLY A 49 -13.02 -5.42 9.10
CA GLY A 49 -14.04 -6.19 9.83
C GLY A 49 -15.48 -5.82 9.44
N GLY A 50 -15.74 -5.62 8.16
CA GLY A 50 -17.09 -5.34 7.62
C GLY A 50 -17.51 -3.87 7.73
N ALA A 51 -16.75 -3.03 8.42
CA ALA A 51 -17.03 -1.59 8.52
C ALA A 51 -16.35 -0.79 7.41
N VAL A 52 -16.53 -1.18 6.15
CA VAL A 52 -16.10 -0.30 5.03
C VAL A 52 -16.96 0.93 5.07
N SER A 53 -16.50 1.91 5.84
CA SER A 53 -17.22 3.16 5.95
C SER A 53 -17.14 3.91 4.61
N LYS A 54 -18.29 4.32 4.11
CA LYS A 54 -18.41 5.30 3.04
C LYS A 54 -17.85 6.68 3.48
N LEU A 55 -17.30 6.77 4.70
CA LEU A 55 -16.75 7.99 5.25
C LEU A 55 -15.46 8.33 4.53
N ASP A 56 -15.42 9.52 3.98
CA ASP A 56 -14.24 10.12 3.38
C ASP A 56 -13.36 10.71 4.50
N LEU A 57 -12.75 9.82 5.28
CA LEU A 57 -11.93 10.20 6.42
C LEU A 57 -10.56 10.70 5.95
N SER A 58 -10.14 11.84 6.51
CA SER A 58 -8.79 12.37 6.26
C SER A 58 -7.72 11.41 6.74
N LEU A 59 -6.67 11.26 5.95
CA LEU A 59 -5.45 10.54 6.35
C LEU A 59 -4.53 11.38 7.24
N GLU A 60 -4.77 12.68 7.34
CA GLU A 60 -3.91 13.60 8.08
C GLU A 60 -3.67 13.15 9.52
N GLY A 61 -2.46 13.35 9.99
CA GLY A 61 -2.02 13.01 11.33
C GLY A 61 -0.88 12.00 11.37
N ASN A 62 -0.61 11.53 12.57
CA ASN A 62 0.47 10.59 12.86
C ASN A 62 -0.11 9.18 13.02
N TRP A 63 0.48 8.25 12.30
CA TRP A 63 0.11 6.85 12.29
C TRP A 63 1.30 6.00 12.70
N LYS A 64 1.13 5.15 13.70
CA LYS A 64 2.16 4.24 14.19
C LYS A 64 1.87 2.82 13.74
N TYR A 65 2.87 2.09 13.30
CA TYR A 65 2.75 0.66 12.97
C TYR A 65 2.13 -0.13 14.14
N SER A 66 1.24 -1.03 13.80
CA SER A 66 0.57 -1.93 14.75
C SER A 66 0.89 -3.39 14.45
N GLU A 67 0.60 -3.83 13.23
CA GLU A 67 0.74 -5.23 12.85
C GLU A 67 0.95 -5.39 11.32
N PRO A 68 1.60 -6.48 10.87
CA PRO A 68 1.64 -6.81 9.46
C PRO A 68 0.25 -7.20 8.96
N GLN A 69 0.02 -7.01 7.68
CA GLN A 69 -1.22 -7.41 7.01
C GLN A 69 -0.89 -8.24 5.78
N VAL A 70 -1.64 -9.31 5.59
CA VAL A 70 -1.62 -10.13 4.38
C VAL A 70 -3.06 -10.32 3.91
N GLN A 71 -3.29 -10.12 2.62
CA GLN A 71 -4.57 -10.35 1.99
C GLN A 71 -4.36 -11.05 0.65
N PHE A 72 -5.20 -12.01 0.32
CA PHE A 72 -5.20 -12.62 -1.00
C PHE A 72 -6.19 -11.90 -1.92
N LYS A 73 -5.83 -11.76 -3.19
CA LYS A 73 -6.64 -11.08 -4.20
C LYS A 73 -7.93 -11.82 -4.53
N SER A 74 -8.02 -13.11 -4.20
CA SER A 74 -9.23 -13.91 -4.34
C SER A 74 -9.27 -15.08 -3.37
N GLU A 75 -10.47 -15.57 -3.06
CA GLU A 75 -10.68 -16.78 -2.22
C GLU A 75 -9.99 -18.01 -2.82
N ASN A 76 -9.96 -18.14 -4.15
CA ASN A 76 -9.28 -19.24 -4.82
C ASN A 76 -7.76 -19.21 -4.56
N LEU A 77 -7.15 -18.03 -4.52
CA LEU A 77 -5.73 -17.88 -4.20
C LEU A 77 -5.47 -18.19 -2.73
N LEU A 78 -6.33 -17.73 -1.83
CA LEU A 78 -6.29 -18.08 -0.41
C LEU A 78 -6.38 -19.61 -0.21
N ALA A 79 -7.33 -20.27 -0.87
CA ALA A 79 -7.49 -21.72 -0.79
C ALA A 79 -6.28 -22.47 -1.32
N LYS A 80 -5.70 -22.06 -2.46
CA LYS A 80 -4.45 -22.63 -3.02
C LYS A 80 -3.26 -22.46 -2.07
N ALA A 81 -3.21 -21.35 -1.36
CA ALA A 81 -2.18 -21.08 -0.36
C ALA A 81 -2.33 -21.90 0.93
N GLY A 82 -3.44 -22.61 1.12
CA GLY A 82 -3.72 -23.42 2.32
C GLY A 82 -4.64 -22.74 3.34
N GLY A 83 -5.40 -21.74 2.88
CA GLY A 83 -6.44 -21.07 3.69
C GLY A 83 -5.88 -20.13 4.75
N ALA A 84 -6.71 -19.82 5.74
CA ALA A 84 -6.39 -18.86 6.82
C ALA A 84 -5.13 -19.22 7.64
N ALA A 85 -4.84 -20.53 7.80
CA ALA A 85 -3.62 -20.96 8.51
C ALA A 85 -2.34 -20.52 7.79
N SER A 86 -2.37 -20.39 6.46
CA SER A 86 -1.24 -19.88 5.70
C SER A 86 -1.09 -18.37 5.84
N THR A 87 -2.18 -17.63 5.89
CA THR A 87 -2.16 -16.19 6.18
C THR A 87 -1.42 -15.91 7.48
N ALA A 88 -1.78 -16.59 8.58
CA ALA A 88 -1.12 -16.43 9.87
C ALA A 88 0.39 -16.77 9.83
N LYS A 89 0.79 -17.80 9.08
CA LYS A 89 2.21 -18.16 8.89
C LYS A 89 2.96 -17.08 8.12
N ILE A 90 2.34 -16.50 7.07
CA ILE A 90 2.93 -15.43 6.29
C ILE A 90 3.08 -14.17 7.15
N GLU A 91 2.05 -13.80 7.90
CA GLU A 91 2.07 -12.66 8.83
C GLU A 91 3.18 -12.80 9.88
N ALA A 92 3.32 -13.98 10.48
CA ALA A 92 4.40 -14.27 11.42
C ALA A 92 5.79 -14.14 10.76
N SER A 93 5.92 -14.55 9.50
CA SER A 93 7.16 -14.43 8.73
C SER A 93 7.43 -12.97 8.34
N LEU A 94 6.40 -12.22 7.95
CA LEU A 94 6.47 -10.79 7.67
C LEU A 94 6.87 -10.00 8.91
N ASN A 95 6.28 -10.30 10.07
CA ASN A 95 6.61 -9.61 11.31
C ASN A 95 8.10 -9.73 11.65
N LYS A 96 8.66 -10.93 11.51
CA LYS A 96 10.11 -11.17 11.69
C LYS A 96 10.96 -10.40 10.68
N LEU A 97 10.50 -10.31 9.42
CA LEU A 97 11.22 -9.58 8.40
C LEU A 97 11.13 -8.07 8.64
N TYR A 98 9.93 -7.58 8.89
CA TYR A 98 9.65 -6.16 9.12
C TYR A 98 10.52 -5.61 10.26
N GLY A 99 10.66 -6.36 11.36
CA GLY A 99 11.57 -6.01 12.44
C GLY A 99 13.04 -5.88 12.01
N LYS A 100 13.48 -6.66 11.00
CA LYS A 100 14.85 -6.58 10.48
C LYS A 100 15.11 -5.42 9.53
N ILE A 101 14.07 -4.88 8.90
CA ILE A 101 14.16 -3.78 7.92
C ILE A 101 13.55 -2.48 8.42
N GLY A 102 13.12 -2.44 9.69
CA GLY A 102 12.60 -1.24 10.33
C GLY A 102 11.15 -0.89 9.99
N LEU A 103 10.39 -1.85 9.49
CA LEU A 103 8.93 -1.77 9.35
C LEU A 103 8.28 -2.46 10.56
N ASP A 104 8.60 -1.97 11.74
CA ASP A 104 8.17 -2.51 13.02
C ASP A 104 7.51 -1.41 13.88
N GLU A 105 7.35 -1.65 15.16
CA GLU A 105 6.75 -0.70 16.12
C GLU A 105 7.42 0.67 16.13
N SER A 106 8.64 0.81 15.60
CA SER A 106 9.33 2.10 15.46
C SER A 106 8.91 2.87 14.20
N MET A 107 8.20 2.23 13.28
CA MET A 107 7.74 2.87 12.05
C MET A 107 6.55 3.80 12.32
N THR A 108 6.64 5.00 11.79
CA THR A 108 5.55 5.96 11.78
C THR A 108 5.34 6.58 10.41
N TYR A 109 4.11 6.98 10.14
CA TYR A 109 3.76 7.89 9.05
C TYR A 109 3.16 9.17 9.61
N THR A 110 3.59 10.28 9.05
CA THR A 110 2.91 11.58 9.23
C THR A 110 2.40 12.00 7.87
N PHE A 111 1.09 12.12 7.73
CA PHE A 111 0.44 12.68 6.53
C PHE A 111 -0.01 14.11 6.83
N ASN A 112 0.36 15.04 5.95
CA ASN A 112 0.06 16.47 6.09
C ASN A 112 -1.07 16.90 5.14
N ALA A 113 -1.74 18.00 5.48
CA ALA A 113 -2.83 18.58 4.67
C ALA A 113 -2.39 19.03 3.27
N ASP A 114 -1.11 19.36 3.10
CA ASP A 114 -0.50 19.76 1.82
C ASP A 114 -0.14 18.57 0.90
N SER A 115 -0.66 17.38 1.21
CA SER A 115 -0.37 16.13 0.49
C SER A 115 1.11 15.70 0.56
N THR A 116 1.88 16.21 1.51
CA THR A 116 3.21 15.66 1.83
C THR A 116 3.11 14.60 2.90
N PHE A 117 4.10 13.70 2.96
CA PHE A 117 4.22 12.74 4.05
C PHE A 117 5.67 12.53 4.46
N THR A 118 5.83 12.07 5.69
CA THR A 118 7.10 11.54 6.20
C THR A 118 6.86 10.15 6.76
N GLN A 119 7.66 9.18 6.31
CA GLN A 119 7.72 7.84 6.89
C GLN A 119 9.03 7.71 7.64
N THR A 120 8.97 7.47 8.95
CA THR A 120 10.15 7.17 9.77
C THR A 120 10.31 5.65 9.84
N VAL A 121 11.50 5.16 9.54
CA VAL A 121 11.87 3.74 9.63
C VAL A 121 13.23 3.61 10.33
N LYS A 122 13.41 2.52 11.09
CA LYS A 122 14.69 2.22 11.76
C LYS A 122 15.37 1.04 11.08
N ILE A 123 16.42 1.31 10.32
CA ILE A 123 17.18 0.27 9.61
C ILE A 123 18.49 0.01 10.34
N GLY A 124 18.56 -1.12 11.03
CA GLY A 124 19.65 -1.41 11.98
C GLY A 124 19.64 -0.38 13.12
N SER A 125 20.75 0.31 13.35
CA SER A 125 20.87 1.38 14.35
C SER A 125 20.48 2.77 13.84
N SER A 126 20.18 2.91 12.55
CA SER A 126 19.94 4.22 11.92
C SER A 126 18.46 4.49 11.73
N VAL A 127 18.00 5.63 12.20
CA VAL A 127 16.66 6.17 11.88
C VAL A 127 16.73 6.90 10.55
N LYS A 128 15.81 6.62 9.65
CA LYS A 128 15.66 7.24 8.34
C LYS A 128 14.27 7.86 8.21
N ASN A 129 14.23 9.09 7.73
CA ASN A 129 13.00 9.78 7.40
C ASN A 129 12.85 9.81 5.88
N LEU A 130 11.94 9.00 5.38
CA LEU A 130 11.58 8.94 3.97
C LEU A 130 10.47 9.96 3.74
N LYS A 131 10.75 10.97 2.92
CA LYS A 131 9.79 12.04 2.63
C LYS A 131 9.21 11.88 1.23
N GLY A 132 8.02 12.42 1.02
CA GLY A 132 7.39 12.39 -0.29
C GLY A 132 6.07 13.12 -0.34
N THR A 133 5.36 12.90 -1.43
CA THR A 133 3.99 13.37 -1.62
C THR A 133 3.04 12.18 -1.82
N TYR A 134 1.79 12.35 -1.46
CA TYR A 134 0.77 11.33 -1.68
C TYR A 134 -0.41 11.90 -2.47
N SER A 135 -1.11 11.02 -3.15
CA SER A 135 -2.40 11.29 -3.77
C SER A 135 -3.39 10.18 -3.46
N LEU A 136 -4.66 10.53 -3.35
CA LEU A 136 -5.74 9.61 -3.04
C LEU A 136 -6.71 9.50 -4.21
N ASP A 137 -6.98 8.28 -4.62
CA ASP A 137 -8.17 7.93 -5.36
C ASP A 137 -9.20 7.39 -4.34
N LYS A 138 -10.10 8.27 -3.93
CA LYS A 138 -11.07 7.99 -2.88
C LYS A 138 -12.15 7.02 -3.31
N GLU A 139 -12.47 6.99 -4.60
CA GLU A 139 -13.47 6.11 -5.20
C GLU A 139 -12.96 4.66 -5.19
N ASN A 140 -11.72 4.45 -5.64
CA ASN A 140 -11.10 3.13 -5.71
C ASN A 140 -10.27 2.78 -4.48
N LYS A 141 -10.29 3.63 -3.44
CA LYS A 141 -9.53 3.42 -2.19
C LYS A 141 -8.03 3.16 -2.44
N ILE A 142 -7.43 3.89 -3.37
CA ILE A 142 -6.02 3.79 -3.69
C ILE A 142 -5.26 5.02 -3.18
N ILE A 143 -4.19 4.78 -2.47
CA ILE A 143 -3.17 5.80 -2.17
C ILE A 143 -1.94 5.55 -3.04
N THR A 144 -1.42 6.60 -3.64
CA THR A 144 -0.12 6.57 -4.32
C THR A 144 0.88 7.40 -3.52
N LEU A 145 1.93 6.76 -3.07
CA LEU A 145 3.05 7.38 -2.34
C LEU A 145 4.21 7.61 -3.31
N LYS A 146 4.58 8.86 -3.53
CA LYS A 146 5.73 9.25 -4.36
C LYS A 146 6.85 9.70 -3.44
N TYR A 147 7.85 8.85 -3.26
CA TYR A 147 8.99 9.11 -2.40
C TYR A 147 10.01 10.00 -3.07
N ALA A 148 10.58 10.92 -2.31
CA ALA A 148 11.79 11.63 -2.70
C ALA A 148 13.00 10.67 -2.72
N ALA A 149 14.10 11.10 -3.32
CA ALA A 149 15.32 10.31 -3.30
C ALA A 149 15.88 10.18 -1.89
N LEU A 150 16.37 9.00 -1.55
CA LEU A 150 17.14 8.75 -0.33
C LEU A 150 18.63 8.71 -0.69
N GLY A 151 19.32 9.82 -0.45
CA GLY A 151 20.67 10.03 -0.95
C GLY A 151 20.70 10.03 -2.49
N LYS A 152 21.47 9.12 -3.10
CA LYS A 152 21.58 8.97 -4.56
C LYS A 152 20.53 7.98 -5.14
N VAL A 153 19.72 7.32 -4.30
CA VAL A 153 18.77 6.30 -4.73
C VAL A 153 17.38 6.89 -4.85
N GLY A 154 16.82 6.90 -6.06
CA GLY A 154 15.43 7.22 -6.30
C GLY A 154 14.52 6.08 -5.84
N LEU A 155 13.71 6.31 -4.80
CA LEU A 155 12.77 5.30 -4.30
C LEU A 155 11.58 5.11 -5.26
N GLY A 156 11.17 6.18 -5.95
CA GLY A 156 10.08 6.14 -6.93
C GLY A 156 8.71 6.25 -6.28
N LYS A 157 7.72 5.65 -6.93
CA LYS A 157 6.33 5.60 -6.46
C LYS A 157 5.90 4.18 -6.16
N ILE A 158 4.99 4.03 -5.19
CA ILE A 158 4.29 2.77 -4.89
C ILE A 158 2.83 3.09 -4.59
N SER A 159 1.92 2.24 -5.06
CA SER A 159 0.49 2.38 -4.82
C SER A 159 -0.02 1.26 -3.93
N ALA A 160 -0.99 1.59 -3.07
CA ALA A 160 -1.62 0.65 -2.15
C ALA A 160 -3.12 0.83 -2.13
N ILE A 161 -3.85 -0.24 -1.84
CA ILE A 161 -5.22 -0.14 -1.35
C ILE A 161 -5.14 0.36 0.09
N TYR A 162 -5.96 1.34 0.46
CA TYR A 162 -6.02 1.84 1.81
C TYR A 162 -7.41 1.66 2.42
N ALA A 163 -7.44 1.31 3.71
CA ALA A 163 -8.64 1.29 4.51
C ALA A 163 -8.44 2.17 5.75
N ASN A 164 -9.28 3.20 5.91
CA ASN A 164 -9.18 4.17 7.00
C ASN A 164 -10.48 4.19 7.81
N THR A 165 -10.39 3.86 9.10
CA THR A 165 -11.51 3.89 10.05
C THR A 165 -11.50 5.14 10.95
N GLY A 166 -10.55 6.06 10.76
CA GLY A 166 -10.33 7.23 11.60
C GLY A 166 -9.31 6.99 12.72
N THR A 167 -9.29 5.81 13.32
CA THR A 167 -8.34 5.39 14.37
C THR A 167 -7.34 4.36 13.88
N SER A 168 -7.66 3.66 12.79
CA SER A 168 -6.81 2.65 12.16
C SER A 168 -6.69 2.92 10.66
N LEU A 169 -5.49 2.74 10.14
CA LEU A 169 -5.17 2.85 8.71
C LEU A 169 -4.42 1.59 8.27
N ALA A 170 -4.98 0.87 7.32
CA ALA A 170 -4.29 -0.23 6.65
C ALA A 170 -3.82 0.20 5.26
N LEU A 171 -2.60 -0.21 4.89
CA LEU A 171 -2.04 -0.05 3.56
C LEU A 171 -1.64 -1.43 3.03
N LEU A 172 -2.23 -1.83 1.90
CA LEU A 172 -1.99 -3.11 1.24
C LEU A 172 -1.40 -2.87 -0.15
N PHE A 173 -0.19 -3.34 -0.36
CA PHE A 173 0.58 -3.22 -1.58
C PHE A 173 0.58 -4.55 -2.35
N ASP A 174 0.67 -4.50 -3.66
CA ASP A 174 1.06 -5.68 -4.42
C ASP A 174 2.40 -6.22 -3.90
N ALA A 175 2.48 -7.53 -3.68
CA ALA A 175 3.66 -8.16 -3.07
C ALA A 175 4.94 -7.90 -3.85
N THR A 176 4.89 -7.96 -5.19
CA THR A 176 6.05 -7.72 -6.06
C THR A 176 6.52 -6.27 -5.97
N GLN A 177 5.59 -5.31 -5.98
CA GLN A 177 5.92 -3.89 -5.83
C GLN A 177 6.52 -3.60 -4.45
N MET A 178 5.91 -4.13 -3.38
CA MET A 178 6.40 -3.96 -2.01
C MET A 178 7.82 -4.53 -1.84
N MET A 179 8.07 -5.73 -2.38
CA MET A 179 9.40 -6.35 -2.38
C MET A 179 10.43 -5.50 -3.13
N GLY A 180 10.08 -5.00 -4.30
CA GLY A 180 10.94 -4.10 -5.08
C GLY A 180 11.27 -2.81 -4.33
N PHE A 181 10.31 -2.23 -3.65
CA PHE A 181 10.48 -1.04 -2.82
C PHE A 181 11.38 -1.32 -1.61
N MET A 182 11.14 -2.40 -0.87
CA MET A 182 11.96 -2.80 0.27
C MET A 182 13.42 -3.06 -0.14
N LYS A 183 13.66 -3.70 -1.29
CA LYS A 183 15.02 -3.90 -1.83
C LYS A 183 15.77 -2.57 -2.02
N LYS A 184 15.09 -1.53 -2.53
CA LYS A 184 15.70 -0.20 -2.70
C LYS A 184 16.09 0.41 -1.35
N ILE A 185 15.21 0.33 -0.33
CA ILE A 185 15.49 0.83 1.03
C ILE A 185 16.70 0.11 1.64
N VAL A 186 16.69 -1.22 1.61
CA VAL A 186 17.77 -2.05 2.19
C VAL A 186 19.10 -1.81 1.50
N ASN A 187 19.11 -1.70 0.17
CA ASN A 187 20.35 -1.42 -0.57
C ASN A 187 20.94 -0.04 -0.21
N THR A 188 20.09 0.93 0.13
CA THR A 188 20.56 2.26 0.56
C THR A 188 21.17 2.22 1.97
N ALA A 189 20.72 1.30 2.81
CA ALA A 189 21.17 1.20 4.20
C ALA A 189 22.47 0.39 4.39
N SER A 190 23.01 -0.22 3.35
CA SER A 190 24.26 -1.03 3.36
C SER A 190 24.26 -2.19 4.39
N THR A 191 23.08 -2.65 4.86
CA THR A 191 22.98 -3.68 5.89
C THR A 191 22.87 -5.09 5.27
N LEU A 192 23.85 -5.93 5.53
CA LEU A 192 23.87 -7.35 5.09
C LEU A 192 22.66 -8.14 5.62
N THR A 193 22.20 -7.84 6.84
CA THR A 193 21.08 -8.52 7.50
C THR A 193 19.76 -8.36 6.75
N GLY A 194 19.51 -7.16 6.19
CA GLY A 194 18.31 -6.89 5.39
C GLY A 194 18.30 -7.65 4.07
N LYS A 195 19.46 -7.79 3.40
CA LYS A 195 19.56 -8.51 2.12
C LYS A 195 19.21 -9.99 2.25
N THR A 196 19.73 -10.69 3.27
CA THR A 196 19.42 -12.10 3.54
C THR A 196 17.94 -12.31 3.87
N SER A 197 17.36 -11.39 4.64
CA SER A 197 15.94 -11.44 5.01
C SER A 197 15.01 -11.22 3.81
N LEU A 198 15.36 -10.29 2.91
CA LEU A 198 14.63 -10.07 1.67
C LEU A 198 14.71 -11.27 0.72
N ALA A 199 15.86 -11.94 0.63
CA ALA A 199 15.99 -13.15 -0.18
C ALA A 199 15.13 -14.29 0.37
N ALA A 200 15.06 -14.45 1.68
CA ALA A 200 14.20 -15.43 2.32
C ALA A 200 12.71 -15.12 2.08
N LEU A 201 12.32 -13.85 2.17
CA LEU A 201 10.95 -13.45 1.87
C LEU A 201 10.59 -13.64 0.39
N SER A 202 11.50 -13.30 -0.55
CA SER A 202 11.25 -13.54 -1.97
C SER A 202 10.87 -15.00 -2.23
N LYS A 203 11.59 -15.95 -1.65
CA LYS A 203 11.27 -17.39 -1.78
C LYS A 203 9.89 -17.75 -1.24
N VAL A 204 9.51 -17.15 -0.10
CA VAL A 204 8.16 -17.33 0.47
C VAL A 204 7.12 -16.75 -0.47
N MET A 205 7.36 -15.57 -1.01
CA MET A 205 6.40 -14.87 -1.87
C MET A 205 6.26 -15.52 -3.25
N ASP A 206 7.32 -16.12 -3.80
CA ASP A 206 7.23 -16.90 -5.04
C ASP A 206 6.23 -18.06 -4.94
N SER A 207 5.94 -18.51 -3.70
CA SER A 207 4.94 -19.55 -3.42
C SER A 207 3.52 -19.01 -3.25
N TYR A 208 3.34 -17.68 -3.15
CA TYR A 208 2.06 -17.02 -2.84
C TYR A 208 1.75 -15.92 -3.86
N ASP A 209 1.73 -16.29 -5.13
CA ASP A 209 1.31 -15.39 -6.21
C ASP A 209 -0.09 -14.84 -5.93
N GLY A 210 -0.30 -13.55 -6.17
CA GLY A 210 -1.57 -12.89 -5.96
C GLY A 210 -1.84 -12.45 -4.50
N ALA A 211 -0.83 -12.43 -3.63
CA ALA A 211 -0.95 -11.82 -2.31
C ALA A 211 -0.75 -10.29 -2.36
N LEU A 212 -1.47 -9.61 -1.46
CA LEU A 212 -1.20 -8.23 -1.05
C LEU A 212 -0.50 -8.26 0.30
N LEU A 213 0.54 -7.46 0.43
CA LEU A 213 1.32 -7.33 1.65
C LEU A 213 1.27 -5.90 2.15
N GLY A 214 1.22 -5.74 3.45
CA GLY A 214 1.22 -4.41 4.02
C GLY A 214 1.24 -4.42 5.53
N TYR A 215 0.66 -3.39 6.08
CA TYR A 215 0.62 -3.19 7.52
C TYR A 215 -0.60 -2.36 7.93
N LYS A 216 -0.99 -2.58 9.15
CA LYS A 216 -1.98 -1.77 9.86
C LYS A 216 -1.28 -0.80 10.80
N MET A 217 -1.85 0.35 10.95
CA MET A 217 -1.35 1.44 11.77
C MET A 217 -2.46 1.99 12.63
N ALA A 218 -2.13 2.54 13.78
CA ALA A 218 -3.04 3.22 14.69
C ALA A 218 -2.60 4.68 14.89
N LYS A 219 -3.58 5.56 15.20
CA LYS A 219 -3.31 6.94 15.64
C LYS A 219 -2.84 6.97 17.08
#